data_2b17e859ec44e77d920b4b030bce51a2
#
_entry.id   2b17e859ec44e77d920b4b030bce51a2
#
_cell.length_a   1.000
_cell.length_b   1.000
_cell.length_c   1.000
_cell.angle_alpha   90.00
_cell.angle_beta   90.00
_cell.angle_gamma   90.00
#
_symmetry.space_group_name_H-M   'P 1'
#
loop_
_entity.id
_entity.type
_entity.pdbx_description
1 polymer ?
#
loop_
_entity_poly.entity_id
_entity_poly.type
_entity_poly.pdbx_seq_one_letter_code
_entity_poly.pdbx_strand_id
1 'polypeptide(L)'
;MNRKLIVFLPREALDPVRAALFEAGAGRIGAYEHCSWYTEGTGTFLGGEGTTPSVGQAGREERVAELRLETVFPAERQEAVIAALRSAHPYEEPAFDIYQLVS
;
A
#
# COMPACT_ATOMS: atom_id res chain seq x y z
N MET A 1 -6.34 -2.75 19.39
CA MET A 1 -5.14 -1.92 19.21
C MET A 1 -4.93 -1.68 17.73
N ASN A 2 -4.63 -0.46 17.35
CA ASN A 2 -4.47 -0.12 15.95
C ASN A 2 -3.06 -0.38 15.45
N ARG A 3 -2.96 -0.63 14.15
CA ARG A 3 -1.72 -0.74 13.42
C ARG A 3 -1.72 0.24 12.26
N LYS A 4 -0.55 0.62 11.80
CA LYS A 4 -0.42 1.52 10.65
C LYS A 4 0.09 0.75 9.46
N LEU A 5 -0.59 0.92 8.33
CA LEU A 5 -0.15 0.41 7.04
C LEU A 5 0.50 1.55 6.26
N ILE A 6 1.68 1.27 5.72
CA ILE A 6 2.33 2.16 4.76
C ILE A 6 2.50 1.35 3.49
N VAL A 7 2.05 1.89 2.37
CA VAL A 7 2.18 1.21 1.08
C VAL A 7 2.60 2.20 0.01
N PHE A 8 3.43 1.72 -0.92
CA PHE A 8 3.89 2.51 -2.06
C PHE A 8 3.18 2.02 -3.30
N LEU A 9 2.67 2.94 -4.11
CA LEU A 9 1.83 2.59 -5.25
C LEU A 9 1.87 3.68 -6.32
N PRO A 10 1.58 3.30 -7.59
CA PRO A 10 1.46 4.31 -8.62
C PRO A 10 0.20 5.16 -8.41
N ARG A 11 0.24 6.39 -8.90
CA ARG A 11 -0.86 7.35 -8.68
C ARG A 11 -2.21 6.81 -9.12
N GLU A 12 -2.27 6.12 -10.25
CA GLU A 12 -3.53 5.60 -10.79
C GLU A 12 -4.13 4.51 -9.92
N ALA A 13 -3.35 3.91 -9.02
CA ALA A 13 -3.86 2.88 -8.10
C ALA A 13 -4.37 3.47 -6.79
N LEU A 14 -4.18 4.77 -6.54
CA LEU A 14 -4.50 5.37 -5.25
C LEU A 14 -5.96 5.17 -4.85
N ASP A 15 -6.89 5.60 -5.68
CA ASP A 15 -8.29 5.52 -5.31
C ASP A 15 -8.81 4.08 -5.23
N PRO A 16 -8.48 3.18 -6.16
CA PRO A 16 -8.87 1.78 -6.00
C PRO A 16 -8.32 1.12 -4.75
N VAL A 17 -7.04 1.38 -4.41
CA VAL A 17 -6.43 0.81 -3.22
C VAL A 17 -7.07 1.38 -1.96
N ARG A 18 -7.27 2.71 -1.90
CA ARG A 18 -7.93 3.33 -0.76
C ARG A 18 -9.32 2.74 -0.54
N ALA A 19 -10.11 2.62 -1.61
CA ALA A 19 -11.45 2.05 -1.51
C ALA A 19 -11.43 0.63 -0.96
N ALA A 20 -10.52 -0.21 -1.44
CA ALA A 20 -10.40 -1.58 -0.97
C ALA A 20 -9.99 -1.66 0.50
N LEU A 21 -9.04 -0.81 0.92
CA LEU A 21 -8.56 -0.79 2.30
C LEU A 21 -9.67 -0.35 3.25
N PHE A 22 -10.42 0.70 2.89
CA PHE A 22 -11.50 1.21 3.74
C PHE A 22 -12.64 0.20 3.87
N GLU A 23 -12.96 -0.50 2.78
CA GLU A 23 -13.97 -1.56 2.83
C GLU A 23 -13.53 -2.71 3.73
N ALA A 24 -12.22 -2.99 3.78
CA ALA A 24 -11.67 -4.04 4.64
C ALA A 24 -11.60 -3.62 6.11
N GLY A 25 -11.91 -2.37 6.44
CA GLY A 25 -11.96 -1.91 7.82
C GLY A 25 -10.90 -0.89 8.21
N ALA A 26 -10.06 -0.44 7.27
CA ALA A 26 -9.05 0.57 7.57
C ALA A 26 -9.64 1.99 7.54
N GLY A 27 -8.91 2.94 8.11
CA GLY A 27 -9.19 4.36 7.95
C GLY A 27 -10.20 4.95 8.92
N ARG A 28 -10.49 4.29 10.03
CA ARG A 28 -11.43 4.81 11.02
C ARG A 28 -10.70 5.36 12.23
N ILE A 29 -10.98 6.61 12.56
CA ILE A 29 -10.44 7.27 13.75
C ILE A 29 -11.60 7.99 14.43
N GLY A 30 -12.05 7.46 15.57
CA GLY A 30 -13.24 7.98 16.24
C GLY A 30 -14.45 7.89 15.33
N ALA A 31 -15.13 9.01 15.11
CA ALA A 31 -16.29 9.07 14.24
C ALA A 31 -15.95 9.38 12.78
N TYR A 32 -14.66 9.51 12.45
CA TYR A 32 -14.23 9.79 11.09
C TYR A 32 -13.90 8.49 10.35
N GLU A 33 -14.22 8.46 9.06
CA GLU A 33 -13.93 7.34 8.19
C GLU A 33 -13.03 7.78 7.04
N HIS A 34 -12.44 6.82 6.35
CA HIS A 34 -11.58 7.06 5.19
C HIS A 34 -10.36 7.92 5.53
N CYS A 35 -9.87 7.82 6.76
CA CYS A 35 -8.71 8.58 7.17
C CYS A 35 -7.46 7.98 6.55
N SER A 36 -6.75 8.79 5.79
CA SER A 36 -5.48 8.39 5.18
C SER A 36 -4.65 9.63 4.90
N TRP A 37 -3.38 9.39 4.62
CA TRP A 37 -2.45 10.44 4.25
C TRP A 37 -1.58 9.92 3.12
N TYR A 38 -1.26 10.76 2.14
CA TYR A 38 -0.38 10.33 1.06
C TYR A 38 0.46 11.49 0.54
N THR A 39 1.60 11.13 -0.05
CA THR A 39 2.51 12.09 -0.65
C THR A 39 3.19 11.46 -1.86
N GLU A 40 3.71 12.31 -2.73
CA GLU A 40 4.45 11.88 -3.91
C GLU A 40 5.92 11.63 -3.56
N GLY A 41 6.52 10.71 -4.28
CA GLY A 41 7.94 10.42 -4.15
C GLY A 41 8.42 9.59 -5.33
N THR A 42 9.63 9.09 -5.22
CA THR A 42 10.25 8.28 -6.27
C THR A 42 10.66 6.93 -5.67
N GLY A 43 10.15 5.86 -6.25
CA GLY A 43 10.57 4.51 -5.88
C GLY A 43 11.63 4.00 -6.83
N THR A 44 12.48 3.12 -6.34
CA THR A 44 13.50 2.48 -7.17
C THR A 44 13.46 0.98 -6.98
N PHE A 45 13.75 0.25 -8.03
CA PHE A 45 13.86 -1.20 -7.93
C PHE A 45 14.72 -1.74 -9.08
N LEU A 46 15.25 -2.95 -8.83
CA LEU A 46 15.98 -3.70 -9.84
C LEU A 46 15.38 -5.10 -9.83
N GLY A 47 14.60 -5.42 -10.86
CA GLY A 47 14.02 -6.77 -10.97
C GLY A 47 15.10 -7.80 -11.25
N GLY A 48 15.18 -8.82 -10.38
CA GLY A 48 16.10 -9.92 -10.60
C GLY A 48 15.66 -10.83 -11.73
N GLU A 49 16.52 -11.77 -12.09
CA GLU A 49 16.20 -12.76 -13.09
C GLU A 49 14.96 -13.56 -12.67
N GLY A 50 14.02 -13.72 -13.58
CA GLY A 50 12.79 -14.45 -13.30
C GLY A 50 11.63 -13.58 -12.82
N THR A 51 11.82 -12.29 -12.59
CA THR A 51 10.71 -11.42 -12.23
C THR A 51 9.95 -10.95 -13.47
N THR A 52 8.68 -10.56 -13.27
CA THR A 52 7.86 -9.96 -14.32
C THR A 52 7.28 -8.65 -13.80
N PRO A 53 8.11 -7.60 -13.69
CA PRO A 53 7.65 -6.33 -13.13
C PRO A 53 6.60 -5.68 -14.03
N SER A 54 5.63 -4.99 -13.42
CA SER A 54 4.60 -4.26 -14.14
C SER A 54 5.17 -2.99 -14.80
N VAL A 55 6.32 -2.52 -14.34
CA VAL A 55 7.04 -1.36 -14.89
C VAL A 55 8.50 -1.75 -15.04
N GLY A 56 9.11 -1.41 -16.18
CA GLY A 56 10.52 -1.66 -16.43
C GLY A 56 10.80 -3.10 -16.85
N GLN A 57 12.05 -3.50 -16.74
CA GLN A 57 12.55 -4.79 -17.20
C GLN A 57 13.42 -5.43 -16.13
N ALA A 58 13.42 -6.76 -16.08
CA ALA A 58 14.32 -7.50 -15.20
C ALA A 58 15.78 -7.17 -15.56
N GLY A 59 16.63 -7.08 -14.54
CA GLY A 59 18.06 -6.79 -14.72
C GLY A 59 18.40 -5.33 -14.95
N ARG A 60 17.43 -4.44 -14.85
CA ARG A 60 17.63 -3.01 -15.07
C ARG A 60 17.03 -2.22 -13.93
N GLU A 61 17.84 -1.32 -13.34
CA GLU A 61 17.33 -0.45 -12.28
C GLU A 61 16.37 0.59 -12.85
N GLU A 62 15.22 0.73 -12.20
CA GLU A 62 14.19 1.68 -12.60
C GLU A 62 13.93 2.69 -11.49
N ARG A 63 13.51 3.88 -11.90
CA ARG A 63 13.02 4.92 -10.99
C ARG A 63 11.62 5.27 -11.46
N VAL A 64 10.67 5.17 -10.53
CA VAL A 64 9.25 5.42 -10.87
C VAL A 64 8.66 6.43 -9.92
N ALA A 65 7.84 7.32 -10.48
CA ALA A 65 7.04 8.21 -9.66
C ALA A 65 5.96 7.40 -8.98
N GLU A 66 5.85 7.54 -7.67
CA GLU A 66 4.81 6.82 -6.95
C GLU A 66 4.39 7.59 -5.71
N LEU A 67 3.32 7.13 -5.07
CA LEU A 67 2.80 7.72 -3.85
C LEU A 67 3.14 6.82 -2.67
N ARG A 68 3.33 7.45 -1.51
CA ARG A 68 3.35 6.78 -0.22
C ARG A 68 2.01 7.03 0.43
N LEU A 69 1.28 5.97 0.71
CA LEU A 69 -0.04 6.03 1.34
C LEU A 69 0.05 5.44 2.74
N GLU A 70 -0.52 6.15 3.72
CA GLU A 70 -0.58 5.70 5.10
C GLU A 70 -2.03 5.68 5.58
N THR A 71 -2.39 4.62 6.31
CA THR A 71 -3.68 4.55 6.97
C THR A 71 -3.56 3.65 8.20
N VAL A 72 -4.59 3.65 9.04
CA VAL A 72 -4.60 2.83 10.25
C VAL A 72 -5.73 1.80 10.18
N PHE A 73 -5.55 0.69 10.90
CA PHE A 73 -6.57 -0.35 10.95
C PHE A 73 -6.49 -1.09 12.29
N PRO A 74 -7.60 -1.66 12.77
CA PRO A 74 -7.54 -2.47 13.98
C PRO A 74 -6.82 -3.78 13.72
N ALA A 75 -6.02 -4.23 14.68
CA ALA A 75 -5.17 -5.40 14.53
C ALA A 75 -5.94 -6.64 14.06
N GLU A 76 -7.16 -6.82 14.53
CA GLU A 76 -8.00 -7.98 14.17
C GLU A 76 -8.44 -7.97 12.70
N ARG A 77 -8.24 -6.85 11.99
CA ARG A 77 -8.57 -6.76 10.58
C ARG A 77 -7.35 -6.94 9.67
N GLN A 78 -6.21 -7.30 10.22
CA GLN A 78 -4.97 -7.34 9.43
C GLN A 78 -5.05 -8.27 8.22
N GLU A 79 -5.57 -9.49 8.39
CA GLU A 79 -5.65 -10.41 7.26
C GLU A 79 -6.54 -9.85 6.14
N ALA A 80 -7.69 -9.26 6.50
CA ALA A 80 -8.59 -8.68 5.52
C ALA A 80 -7.95 -7.49 4.81
N VAL A 81 -7.23 -6.65 5.56
CA VAL A 81 -6.56 -5.47 5.01
C VAL A 81 -5.45 -5.88 4.04
N ILE A 82 -4.61 -6.85 4.41
CA ILE A 82 -3.54 -7.32 3.52
C ILE A 82 -4.13 -7.96 2.26
N ALA A 83 -5.18 -8.76 2.40
CA ALA A 83 -5.83 -9.39 1.24
C ALA A 83 -6.39 -8.34 0.29
N ALA A 84 -7.04 -7.30 0.83
CA ALA A 84 -7.59 -6.20 0.03
C ALA A 84 -6.47 -5.45 -0.70
N LEU A 85 -5.35 -5.19 0.01
CA LEU A 85 -4.20 -4.52 -0.59
C LEU A 85 -3.66 -5.31 -1.77
N ARG A 86 -3.40 -6.59 -1.58
CA ARG A 86 -2.82 -7.42 -2.63
C ARG A 86 -3.75 -7.56 -3.83
N SER A 87 -5.06 -7.59 -3.58
CA SER A 87 -6.03 -7.70 -4.65
C SER A 87 -6.12 -6.43 -5.49
N ALA A 88 -5.97 -5.27 -4.87
CA ALA A 88 -6.14 -3.97 -5.55
C ALA A 88 -4.83 -3.39 -6.09
N HIS A 89 -3.68 -3.80 -5.55
CA HIS A 89 -2.39 -3.25 -5.95
C HIS A 89 -1.93 -3.89 -7.26
N PRO A 90 -1.44 -3.09 -8.23
CA PRO A 90 -1.07 -3.63 -9.55
C PRO A 90 0.29 -4.34 -9.59
N TYR A 91 1.15 -4.14 -8.58
CA TYR A 91 2.49 -4.72 -8.62
C TYR A 91 2.51 -6.18 -8.23
N GLU A 92 3.43 -6.94 -8.83
CA GLU A 92 3.68 -8.34 -8.49
C GLU A 92 4.06 -8.48 -7.02
N GLU A 93 4.95 -7.60 -6.55
CA GLU A 93 5.43 -7.57 -5.17
C GLU A 93 5.21 -6.16 -4.61
N PRO A 94 4.03 -5.87 -4.05
CA PRO A 94 3.80 -4.54 -3.49
C PRO A 94 4.70 -4.30 -2.29
N ALA A 95 5.29 -3.10 -2.22
CA ALA A 95 6.11 -2.71 -1.07
C ALA A 95 5.20 -2.10 -0.02
N PHE A 96 5.07 -2.76 1.12
CA PHE A 96 4.27 -2.23 2.22
C PHE A 96 4.84 -2.69 3.56
N ASP A 97 4.55 -1.91 4.59
CA ASP A 97 4.96 -2.22 5.96
C ASP A 97 3.78 -2.02 6.90
N ILE A 98 3.79 -2.78 7.99
CA ILE A 98 2.77 -2.64 9.02
C ILE A 98 3.49 -2.40 10.33
N TYR A 99 3.14 -1.30 11.00
CA TYR A 99 3.70 -0.93 12.29
C TYR A 99 2.66 -1.09 13.38
N GLN A 100 3.09 -1.67 14.50
CA GLN A 100 2.27 -1.72 15.69
C GLN A 100 2.31 -0.36 16.37
N LEU A 101 1.14 0.18 16.69
CA LEU A 101 1.04 1.49 17.33
C LEU A 101 0.86 1.32 18.84
N VAL A 102 1.36 2.28 19.60
CA VAL A 102 1.22 2.27 21.06
C VAL A 102 -0.08 2.91 21.54
N SER A 103 -0.81 3.53 20.63
CA SER A 103 -2.08 4.19 20.98
C SER A 103 -3.28 3.34 20.61
#